data_a0ab6183d01f88407bf73996941a320d
#
_entry.id   a0ab6183d01f88407bf73996941a320d
#
_cell.length_a   1.000
_cell.length_b   1.000
_cell.length_c   1.000
_cell.angle_alpha   90.00
_cell.angle_beta   90.00
_cell.angle_gamma   90.00
#
_symmetry.space_group_name_H-M   'P 1'
#
loop_
_entity.id
_entity.type
_entity.pdbx_description
1 polymer ?
#
loop_
_entity_poly.entity_id
_entity_poly.type
_entity_poly.pdbx_seq_one_letter_code
_entity_poly.pdbx_strand_id
1 'polypeptide(L)'
;MSRCSFVFVTAKNADIKLINRFLLTIRDWEYGEDDTWDCFTLVTSKTEPLPLDAESTKPPLQELPPNEWEGSSLEEVEAAVLARGKEEDSAYGKQQGPNNLSLFLVLDDKSVEDRTVILCQRAIDWDAEPLTYPEGFNKFRTPWTSAYLDWCNLDISNIGWSEMCDWEDADEGKNERDGVWWTYGNHVEELTSEENRKKRDAVIKELEGLGQA
;
A
#
# COMPACT_ATOMS: atom_id res chain seq x y z
N MET A 1 18.95 5.38 0.29
CA MET A 1 18.13 4.64 1.28
C MET A 1 16.88 4.23 0.55
N SER A 2 16.57 2.95 0.53
CA SER A 2 15.30 2.46 -0.02
C SER A 2 14.17 3.02 0.85
N ARG A 3 13.19 3.68 0.25
CA ARG A 3 12.04 4.22 0.98
C ARG A 3 11.00 3.09 1.03
N CYS A 4 10.76 2.55 2.20
CA CYS A 4 9.73 1.56 2.39
C CYS A 4 8.40 2.27 2.68
N SER A 5 7.31 1.82 2.08
CA SER A 5 5.98 2.29 2.40
C SER A 5 5.33 1.38 3.45
N PHE A 6 4.36 1.90 4.20
CA PHE A 6 3.66 1.14 5.23
C PHE A 6 2.54 0.28 4.65
N VAL A 7 2.36 -0.88 5.27
CA VAL A 7 1.20 -1.74 5.09
C VAL A 7 0.52 -1.93 6.43
N PHE A 8 -0.76 -1.60 6.51
CA PHE A 8 -1.62 -1.85 7.65
C PHE A 8 -2.57 -3.00 7.33
N VAL A 9 -2.66 -3.98 8.20
CA VAL A 9 -3.59 -5.11 8.04
C VAL A 9 -4.74 -4.91 8.99
N THR A 10 -5.88 -4.46 8.48
CA THR A 10 -7.10 -4.29 9.28
C THR A 10 -8.07 -5.45 9.15
N ALA A 11 -7.81 -6.35 8.20
CA ALA A 11 -8.59 -7.57 8.00
C ALA A 11 -8.58 -8.47 9.24
N LYS A 12 -9.77 -8.95 9.63
CA LYS A 12 -9.97 -9.80 10.81
C LYS A 12 -9.50 -11.25 10.64
N ASN A 13 -9.37 -11.69 9.40
CA ASN A 13 -9.06 -13.08 9.07
C ASN A 13 -7.76 -13.22 8.24
N ALA A 14 -6.88 -12.24 8.34
CA ALA A 14 -5.58 -12.29 7.66
C ALA A 14 -4.61 -13.16 8.45
N ASP A 15 -4.46 -14.41 8.05
CA ASP A 15 -3.45 -15.31 8.60
C ASP A 15 -2.06 -15.06 7.97
N ILE A 16 -1.04 -15.70 8.54
CA ILE A 16 0.34 -15.54 8.09
C ILE A 16 0.55 -15.97 6.64
N LYS A 17 -0.18 -16.98 6.18
CA LYS A 17 -0.06 -17.48 4.80
C LYS A 17 -0.57 -16.47 3.80
N LEU A 18 -1.72 -15.87 4.11
CA LEU A 18 -2.29 -14.82 3.30
C LEU A 18 -1.38 -13.59 3.26
N ILE A 19 -0.81 -13.18 4.40
CA ILE A 19 0.11 -12.05 4.47
C ILE A 19 1.39 -12.34 3.70
N ASN A 20 1.96 -13.54 3.82
CA ASN A 20 3.12 -13.92 3.03
C ASN A 20 2.82 -13.89 1.52
N ARG A 21 1.68 -14.44 1.11
CA ARG A 21 1.25 -14.39 -0.28
C ARG A 21 1.08 -12.96 -0.77
N PHE A 22 0.43 -12.11 0.02
CA PHE A 22 0.26 -10.69 -0.29
C PHE A 22 1.60 -10.01 -0.48
N LEU A 23 2.49 -10.06 0.52
CA LEU A 23 3.81 -9.43 0.48
C LEU A 23 4.65 -9.92 -0.72
N LEU A 24 4.61 -11.21 -1.01
CA LEU A 24 5.28 -11.77 -2.20
C LEU A 24 4.69 -11.24 -3.51
N THR A 25 3.37 -11.09 -3.56
CA THR A 25 2.71 -10.62 -4.78
C THR A 25 3.05 -9.16 -5.09
N ILE A 26 3.16 -8.31 -4.07
CA ILE A 26 3.43 -6.88 -4.21
C ILE A 26 4.91 -6.51 -4.27
N ARG A 27 5.82 -7.46 -4.41
CA ARG A 27 7.24 -7.20 -4.63
C ARG A 27 7.50 -6.51 -5.97
N ASP A 28 8.63 -5.84 -6.08
CA ASP A 28 9.15 -5.37 -7.38
C ASP A 28 9.74 -6.53 -8.18
N TRP A 29 8.88 -7.31 -8.80
CA TRP A 29 9.29 -8.45 -9.63
C TRP A 29 9.92 -8.06 -10.96
N GLU A 30 9.74 -6.81 -11.41
CA GLU A 30 10.22 -6.38 -12.73
C GLU A 30 11.63 -5.82 -12.69
N TYR A 31 11.95 -5.02 -11.68
CA TYR A 31 13.22 -4.30 -11.60
C TYR A 31 13.99 -4.58 -10.32
N GLY A 32 13.37 -5.22 -9.33
CA GLY A 32 14.00 -5.54 -8.06
C GLY A 32 14.99 -6.68 -8.18
N GLU A 33 15.95 -6.68 -7.28
CA GLU A 33 16.93 -7.74 -7.04
C GLU A 33 16.77 -8.28 -5.62
N ASP A 34 17.47 -9.32 -5.24
CA ASP A 34 17.32 -10.05 -3.98
C ASP A 34 17.30 -9.17 -2.71
N ASP A 35 17.91 -8.00 -2.74
CA ASP A 35 18.00 -7.06 -1.63
C ASP A 35 17.08 -5.84 -1.79
N THR A 36 16.42 -5.68 -2.94
CA THR A 36 15.58 -4.52 -3.26
C THR A 36 14.12 -4.86 -3.60
N TRP A 37 13.77 -6.14 -3.69
CA TRP A 37 12.41 -6.58 -4.03
C TRP A 37 11.33 -6.13 -3.06
N ASP A 38 11.66 -6.09 -1.77
CA ASP A 38 10.69 -5.79 -0.73
C ASP A 38 10.69 -4.28 -0.45
N CYS A 39 9.60 -3.62 -0.79
CA CYS A 39 9.44 -2.17 -0.68
C CYS A 39 8.44 -1.76 0.41
N PHE A 40 7.89 -2.71 1.15
CA PHE A 40 6.81 -2.45 2.09
C PHE A 40 7.14 -2.93 3.50
N THR A 41 6.75 -2.13 4.49
CA THR A 41 6.92 -2.44 5.91
C THR A 41 5.57 -2.72 6.55
N LEU A 42 5.40 -3.92 7.11
CA LEU A 42 4.21 -4.29 7.86
C LEU A 42 4.19 -3.55 9.20
N VAL A 43 3.15 -2.76 9.44
CA VAL A 43 2.95 -2.04 10.71
C VAL A 43 1.92 -2.81 11.54
N THR A 44 2.33 -3.27 12.71
CA THR A 44 1.49 -4.11 13.58
C THR A 44 1.10 -3.46 14.90
N SER A 45 1.83 -2.45 15.38
CA SER A 45 1.51 -1.76 16.62
C SER A 45 0.76 -0.45 16.39
N LYS A 46 -0.26 -0.19 17.20
CA LYS A 46 -0.95 1.10 17.33
C LYS A 46 -0.36 1.98 18.44
N THR A 47 0.31 1.35 19.41
CA THR A 47 0.80 2.01 20.61
C THR A 47 2.20 2.56 20.46
N GLU A 48 3.00 1.98 19.56
CA GLU A 48 4.33 2.47 19.23
C GLU A 48 4.27 3.50 18.08
N PRO A 49 5.15 4.49 18.08
CA PRO A 49 5.26 5.43 16.96
C PRO A 49 5.52 4.68 15.64
N LEU A 50 4.94 5.15 14.54
CA LEU A 50 5.20 4.58 13.21
C LEU A 50 6.72 4.59 12.92
N PRO A 51 7.30 3.45 12.53
CA PRO A 51 8.75 3.28 12.43
C PRO A 51 9.28 3.85 11.11
N LEU A 52 9.61 5.13 11.07
CA LEU A 52 10.02 5.84 9.85
C LEU A 52 11.30 5.30 9.21
N ASP A 53 12.17 4.70 10.01
CA ASP A 53 13.45 4.11 9.58
C ASP A 53 13.40 2.58 9.48
N ALA A 54 12.18 1.99 9.51
CA ALA A 54 12.05 0.55 9.43
C ALA A 54 12.52 0.01 8.07
N GLU A 55 13.16 -1.15 8.14
CA GLU A 55 13.44 -1.94 6.95
C GLU A 55 12.15 -2.57 6.42
N SER A 56 12.17 -2.91 5.12
CA SER A 56 11.08 -3.64 4.50
C SER A 56 10.85 -5.00 5.15
N THR A 57 9.60 -5.40 5.26
CA THR A 57 9.22 -6.74 5.72
C THR A 57 9.55 -7.76 4.64
N LYS A 58 10.37 -8.74 4.98
CA LYS A 58 10.85 -9.79 4.06
C LYS A 58 10.03 -11.07 4.22
N PRO A 59 9.14 -11.41 3.26
CA PRO A 59 8.47 -12.71 3.27
C PRO A 59 9.42 -13.85 2.83
N PRO A 60 9.20 -15.11 3.27
CA PRO A 60 8.08 -15.51 4.12
C PRO A 60 8.35 -15.25 5.60
N LEU A 61 7.38 -14.63 6.26
CA LEU A 61 7.37 -14.54 7.70
C LEU A 61 7.17 -15.93 8.31
N GLN A 62 7.90 -16.24 9.38
CA GLN A 62 7.77 -17.52 10.09
C GLN A 62 6.66 -17.45 11.16
N GLU A 63 6.45 -16.27 11.72
CA GLU A 63 5.39 -15.97 12.66
C GLU A 63 4.82 -14.59 12.37
N LEU A 64 3.54 -14.39 12.66
CA LEU A 64 2.90 -13.09 12.57
C LEU A 64 2.99 -12.42 13.94
N PRO A 65 3.64 -11.24 14.03
CA PRO A 65 3.60 -10.48 15.28
C PRO A 65 2.15 -10.09 15.61
N PRO A 66 1.82 -9.88 16.89
CA PRO A 66 0.49 -9.41 17.29
C PRO A 66 0.12 -8.17 16.47
N ASN A 67 -1.04 -8.21 15.83
CA ASN A 67 -1.52 -7.12 15.00
C ASN A 67 -2.60 -6.32 15.73
N GLU A 68 -2.23 -5.14 16.23
CA GLU A 68 -3.15 -4.25 16.95
C GLU A 68 -4.12 -3.52 16.01
N TRP A 69 -3.88 -3.56 14.68
CA TRP A 69 -4.73 -2.93 13.67
C TRP A 69 -5.92 -3.79 13.25
N GLU A 70 -5.97 -5.06 13.65
CA GLU A 70 -7.07 -5.94 13.30
C GLU A 70 -8.43 -5.34 13.69
N GLY A 71 -9.34 -5.29 12.71
CA GLY A 71 -10.67 -4.71 12.87
C GLY A 71 -10.73 -3.18 12.96
N SER A 72 -9.62 -2.47 12.76
CA SER A 72 -9.62 -1.02 12.69
C SER A 72 -10.30 -0.53 11.43
N SER A 73 -10.89 0.65 11.50
CA SER A 73 -11.40 1.32 10.32
C SER A 73 -10.28 2.00 9.52
N LEU A 74 -10.56 2.33 8.27
CA LEU A 74 -9.63 3.06 7.42
C LEU A 74 -9.34 4.45 8.00
N GLU A 75 -10.36 5.11 8.56
CA GLU A 75 -10.23 6.42 9.20
C GLU A 75 -9.32 6.38 10.43
N GLU A 76 -9.32 5.28 11.20
CA GLU A 76 -8.38 5.11 12.32
C GLU A 76 -6.93 5.02 11.83
N VAL A 77 -6.67 4.30 10.73
CA VAL A 77 -5.35 4.23 10.10
C VAL A 77 -4.93 5.61 9.60
N GLU A 78 -5.79 6.28 8.85
CA GLU A 78 -5.53 7.63 8.32
C GLU A 78 -5.20 8.63 9.44
N ALA A 79 -5.98 8.60 10.52
CA ALA A 79 -5.78 9.48 11.66
C ALA A 79 -4.40 9.26 12.32
N ALA A 80 -3.97 8.01 12.45
CA ALA A 80 -2.66 7.68 13.01
C ALA A 80 -1.51 8.17 12.11
N VAL A 81 -1.63 7.95 10.80
CA VAL A 81 -0.63 8.42 9.82
C VAL A 81 -0.56 9.95 9.79
N LEU A 82 -1.71 10.64 9.82
CA LEU A 82 -1.76 12.10 9.88
C LEU A 82 -1.17 12.65 11.18
N ALA A 83 -1.46 12.01 12.32
CA ALA A 83 -0.91 12.42 13.61
C ALA A 83 0.63 12.34 13.60
N ARG A 84 1.17 11.24 13.07
CA ARG A 84 2.61 11.06 12.93
C ARG A 84 3.24 12.06 11.97
N GLY A 85 2.58 12.38 10.85
CA GLY A 85 3.03 13.40 9.91
C GLY A 85 3.11 14.79 10.56
N LYS A 86 2.12 15.17 11.37
CA LYS A 86 2.13 16.44 12.12
C LYS A 86 3.29 16.52 13.15
N GLU A 87 3.63 15.42 13.79
CA GLU A 87 4.78 15.34 14.70
C GLU A 87 6.09 15.58 13.94
N GLU A 88 6.28 14.95 12.80
CA GLU A 88 7.47 15.10 11.98
C GLU A 88 7.59 16.52 11.41
N ASP A 89 6.51 17.07 10.86
CA ASP A 89 6.48 18.46 10.35
C ASP A 89 6.84 19.47 11.44
N SER A 90 6.50 19.22 12.69
CA SER A 90 6.85 20.07 13.82
C SER A 90 8.30 19.90 14.26
N ALA A 91 8.88 18.73 14.10
CA ALA A 91 10.26 18.44 14.48
C ALA A 91 11.30 18.96 13.44
N TYR A 92 10.98 18.90 12.16
CA TYR A 92 11.93 19.18 11.07
C TYR A 92 11.61 20.44 10.24
N GLY A 93 10.57 21.19 10.59
CA GLY A 93 10.08 22.32 9.78
C GLY A 93 9.29 21.84 8.56
N LYS A 94 8.38 22.68 8.07
CA LYS A 94 7.39 22.36 7.01
C LYS A 94 7.99 21.99 5.65
N GLN A 95 8.82 21.01 5.58
CA GLN A 95 9.29 20.40 4.35
C GLN A 95 8.81 18.95 4.33
N GLN A 96 8.06 18.63 3.29
CA GLN A 96 7.66 17.28 2.86
C GLN A 96 7.96 16.18 3.89
N GLY A 97 6.95 15.77 4.64
CA GLY A 97 7.07 14.63 5.54
C GLY A 97 7.69 13.41 4.84
N PRO A 98 8.27 12.48 5.57
CA PRO A 98 8.86 11.29 4.97
C PRO A 98 7.82 10.60 4.07
N ASN A 99 8.24 10.15 2.90
CA ASN A 99 7.36 9.62 1.85
C ASN A 99 6.49 8.45 2.32
N ASN A 100 6.96 7.65 3.27
CA ASN A 100 6.19 6.54 3.85
C ASN A 100 4.93 6.97 4.62
N LEU A 101 4.80 8.24 4.99
CA LEU A 101 3.59 8.84 5.57
C LEU A 101 2.67 9.48 4.52
N SER A 102 3.18 9.72 3.32
CA SER A 102 2.37 10.29 2.22
C SER A 102 1.71 9.22 1.36
N LEU A 103 2.21 8.00 1.40
CA LEU A 103 1.75 6.90 0.57
C LEU A 103 1.83 5.58 1.36
N PHE A 104 0.71 4.89 1.56
CA PHE A 104 0.65 3.64 2.30
C PHE A 104 -0.48 2.73 1.79
N LEU A 105 -0.46 1.47 2.22
CA LEU A 105 -1.40 0.44 1.81
C LEU A 105 -2.22 -0.05 3.01
N VAL A 106 -3.49 -0.40 2.77
CA VAL A 106 -4.37 -1.01 3.78
C VAL A 106 -4.98 -2.30 3.23
N LEU A 107 -4.77 -3.39 3.94
CA LEU A 107 -5.31 -4.71 3.66
C LEU A 107 -6.51 -4.95 4.59
N ASP A 108 -7.73 -4.68 4.12
CA ASP A 108 -8.98 -4.86 4.84
C ASP A 108 -9.65 -6.23 4.54
N ASP A 109 -10.79 -6.51 5.15
CA ASP A 109 -11.53 -7.77 4.93
C ASP A 109 -11.85 -8.00 3.46
N LYS A 110 -12.23 -6.95 2.73
CA LYS A 110 -12.50 -7.03 1.29
C LYS A 110 -11.24 -7.26 0.48
N SER A 111 -10.12 -6.69 0.89
CA SER A 111 -8.80 -6.94 0.29
C SER A 111 -8.43 -8.41 0.31
N VAL A 112 -8.77 -9.11 1.39
CA VAL A 112 -8.55 -10.55 1.54
C VAL A 112 -9.45 -11.33 0.60
N GLU A 113 -10.73 -10.94 0.49
CA GLU A 113 -11.74 -11.61 -0.32
C GLU A 113 -11.44 -11.46 -1.83
N ASP A 114 -11.17 -10.24 -2.27
CA ASP A 114 -11.05 -9.88 -3.70
C ASP A 114 -9.58 -9.89 -4.21
N ARG A 115 -8.59 -10.13 -3.34
CA ARG A 115 -7.16 -9.98 -3.64
C ARG A 115 -6.80 -8.59 -4.15
N THR A 116 -7.35 -7.58 -3.49
CA THR A 116 -7.07 -6.17 -3.72
C THR A 116 -6.39 -5.56 -2.50
N VAL A 117 -5.90 -4.34 -2.63
CA VAL A 117 -5.39 -3.55 -1.51
C VAL A 117 -5.83 -2.10 -1.70
N ILE A 118 -6.11 -1.39 -0.61
CA ILE A 118 -6.35 0.04 -0.66
C ILE A 118 -5.00 0.75 -0.66
N LEU A 119 -4.77 1.58 -1.68
CA LEU A 119 -3.64 2.48 -1.74
C LEU A 119 -4.11 3.87 -1.35
N CYS A 120 -3.43 4.47 -0.37
CA CYS A 120 -3.75 5.78 0.18
C CYS A 120 -2.61 6.74 -0.15
N GLN A 121 -2.92 7.86 -0.81
CA GLN A 121 -2.00 8.95 -1.09
C GLN A 121 -2.47 10.21 -0.39
N ARG A 122 -1.57 10.91 0.32
CA ARG A 122 -1.91 12.18 0.95
C ARG A 122 -2.47 13.15 -0.08
N ALA A 123 -3.58 13.78 0.24
CA ALA A 123 -4.18 14.77 -0.63
C ALA A 123 -3.24 15.97 -0.82
N ILE A 124 -3.10 16.43 -2.06
CA ILE A 124 -2.28 17.58 -2.44
C ILE A 124 -3.18 18.53 -3.25
N ASP A 125 -3.20 19.78 -2.86
CA ASP A 125 -3.82 20.84 -3.65
C ASP A 125 -2.77 21.44 -4.60
N TRP A 126 -2.80 20.96 -5.83
CA TRP A 126 -1.86 21.37 -6.88
C TRP A 126 -2.11 22.78 -7.41
N ASP A 127 -3.31 23.34 -7.17
CA ASP A 127 -3.68 24.68 -7.63
C ASP A 127 -3.28 25.78 -6.62
N ALA A 128 -2.90 25.40 -5.40
CA ALA A 128 -2.46 26.31 -4.38
C ALA A 128 -0.99 26.74 -4.57
N GLU A 129 -0.71 28.06 -4.43
CA GLU A 129 0.64 28.61 -4.40
C GLU A 129 0.90 29.34 -3.07
N PRO A 130 1.75 28.83 -2.18
CA PRO A 130 2.48 27.55 -2.25
C PRO A 130 1.55 26.31 -2.15
N LEU A 131 2.03 25.16 -2.62
CA LEU A 131 1.31 23.90 -2.51
C LEU A 131 0.83 23.67 -1.07
N THR A 132 -0.42 23.23 -0.94
CA THR A 132 -1.01 22.87 0.36
C THR A 132 -1.37 21.41 0.41
N TYR A 133 -1.44 20.88 1.63
CA TYR A 133 -1.78 19.50 1.90
C TYR A 133 -3.07 19.48 2.73
N PRO A 134 -4.24 19.35 2.08
CA PRO A 134 -5.50 19.17 2.79
C PRO A 134 -5.42 18.00 3.77
N GLU A 135 -6.22 18.04 4.82
CA GLU A 135 -6.33 16.89 5.72
C GLU A 135 -7.05 15.74 4.99
N GLY A 136 -6.41 14.57 4.95
CA GLY A 136 -6.97 13.37 4.36
C GLY A 136 -6.09 12.73 3.29
N PHE A 137 -6.64 11.66 2.73
CA PHE A 137 -5.98 10.85 1.72
C PHE A 137 -6.94 10.60 0.55
N ASN A 138 -6.40 10.67 -0.65
CA ASN A 138 -7.00 10.08 -1.83
C ASN A 138 -6.80 8.57 -1.76
N LYS A 139 -7.80 7.79 -2.15
CA LYS A 139 -7.82 6.34 -1.98
C LYS A 139 -8.37 5.62 -3.19
N PHE A 140 -7.79 4.49 -3.52
CA PHE A 140 -8.39 3.56 -4.46
C PHE A 140 -7.98 2.13 -4.14
N ARG A 141 -8.78 1.17 -4.63
CA ARG A 141 -8.44 -0.24 -4.58
C ARG A 141 -7.73 -0.65 -5.86
N THR A 142 -6.68 -1.44 -5.71
CA THR A 142 -5.97 -2.03 -6.82
C THR A 142 -5.76 -3.52 -6.57
N PRO A 143 -5.70 -4.36 -7.62
CA PRO A 143 -5.29 -5.75 -7.48
C PRO A 143 -3.89 -5.86 -6.87
N TRP A 144 -3.63 -6.89 -6.07
CA TRP A 144 -2.29 -7.12 -5.51
C TRP A 144 -1.20 -7.15 -6.58
N THR A 145 -1.51 -7.70 -7.75
CA THR A 145 -0.58 -7.81 -8.88
C THR A 145 -0.19 -6.47 -9.50
N SER A 146 -0.98 -5.43 -9.27
CA SER A 146 -0.71 -4.07 -9.77
C SER A 146 -0.19 -3.12 -8.68
N ALA A 147 -0.34 -3.50 -7.40
CA ALA A 147 -0.13 -2.62 -6.26
C ALA A 147 1.26 -1.98 -6.21
N TYR A 148 2.32 -2.75 -6.54
CA TYR A 148 3.67 -2.21 -6.58
C TYR A 148 3.83 -1.13 -7.65
N LEU A 149 3.35 -1.37 -8.86
CA LEU A 149 3.47 -0.42 -9.97
C LEU A 149 2.64 0.83 -9.75
N ASP A 150 1.42 0.69 -9.23
CA ASP A 150 0.57 1.82 -8.88
C ASP A 150 1.24 2.68 -7.79
N TRP A 151 1.74 2.02 -6.74
CA TRP A 151 2.50 2.69 -5.69
C TRP A 151 3.75 3.40 -6.24
N CYS A 152 4.54 2.72 -7.06
CA CYS A 152 5.77 3.26 -7.64
C CYS A 152 5.49 4.50 -8.50
N ASN A 153 4.48 4.44 -9.36
CA ASN A 153 4.10 5.58 -10.20
C ASN A 153 3.67 6.80 -9.39
N LEU A 154 2.94 6.60 -8.29
CA LEU A 154 2.57 7.68 -7.37
C LEU A 154 3.78 8.22 -6.59
N ASP A 155 4.68 7.34 -6.12
CA ASP A 155 5.87 7.73 -5.33
C ASP A 155 6.83 8.61 -6.14
N ILE A 156 7.03 8.28 -7.42
CA ILE A 156 7.89 9.07 -8.32
C ILE A 156 7.14 10.19 -9.06
N SER A 157 5.84 10.36 -8.77
CA SER A 157 4.98 11.36 -9.42
C SER A 157 4.94 11.24 -10.95
N ASN A 158 5.04 10.01 -11.46
CA ASN A 158 4.94 9.74 -12.90
C ASN A 158 3.49 9.77 -13.39
N ILE A 159 2.57 9.27 -12.57
CA ILE A 159 1.11 9.31 -12.80
C ILE A 159 0.47 9.85 -11.53
N GLY A 160 -0.45 10.81 -11.68
CA GLY A 160 -1.20 11.37 -10.58
C GLY A 160 -2.36 10.48 -10.15
N TRP A 161 -2.84 10.64 -8.90
CA TRP A 161 -3.98 9.89 -8.39
C TRP A 161 -5.21 10.02 -9.29
N SER A 162 -5.48 11.22 -9.81
CA SER A 162 -6.61 11.48 -10.70
C SER A 162 -6.52 10.74 -12.04
N GLU A 163 -5.32 10.45 -12.51
CA GLU A 163 -5.11 9.70 -13.75
C GLU A 163 -5.27 8.20 -13.54
N MET A 164 -5.12 7.73 -12.30
CA MET A 164 -5.34 6.32 -11.94
C MET A 164 -6.79 5.98 -11.72
N CYS A 165 -7.63 6.98 -11.44
CA CYS A 165 -9.06 6.82 -11.22
C CYS A 165 -9.83 7.27 -12.48
N ASP A 166 -10.80 6.48 -12.90
CA ASP A 166 -11.69 6.86 -13.98
C ASP A 166 -12.78 7.81 -13.46
N TRP A 167 -12.57 9.11 -13.68
CA TRP A 167 -13.46 10.15 -13.22
C TRP A 167 -14.81 10.18 -13.96
N GLU A 168 -14.85 9.74 -15.20
CA GLU A 168 -16.10 9.73 -15.98
C GLU A 168 -17.10 8.76 -15.39
N ASP A 169 -16.63 7.60 -14.96
CA ASP A 169 -17.45 6.64 -14.23
C ASP A 169 -17.66 7.02 -12.75
N ALA A 170 -16.77 7.81 -12.18
CA ALA A 170 -16.83 8.26 -10.81
C ALA A 170 -18.06 9.14 -10.53
N ASP A 171 -18.39 10.06 -11.44
CA ASP A 171 -19.54 10.95 -11.33
C ASP A 171 -20.87 10.19 -11.26
N GLU A 172 -20.92 8.96 -11.75
CA GLU A 172 -22.10 8.09 -11.64
C GLU A 172 -22.11 7.25 -10.36
N GLY A 173 -21.14 7.41 -9.46
CA GLY A 173 -21.00 6.62 -8.22
C GLY A 173 -20.65 5.15 -8.44
N LYS A 174 -20.32 4.77 -9.66
CA LYS A 174 -20.00 3.37 -10.00
C LYS A 174 -18.65 2.91 -9.48
N ASN A 175 -17.74 3.86 -9.27
CA ASN A 175 -16.36 3.62 -8.89
C ASN A 175 -16.12 3.74 -7.39
N GLU A 176 -17.04 4.32 -6.66
CA GLU A 176 -16.98 4.42 -5.22
C GLU A 176 -17.66 3.20 -4.60
N ARG A 177 -16.86 2.32 -3.98
CA ARG A 177 -17.34 1.23 -3.16
C ARG A 177 -16.71 1.35 -1.79
N ASP A 178 -17.53 1.25 -0.75
CA ASP A 178 -17.06 1.31 0.64
C ASP A 178 -16.27 2.61 0.95
N GLY A 179 -16.62 3.73 0.31
CA GLY A 179 -15.92 5.01 0.45
C GLY A 179 -14.54 5.05 -0.19
N VAL A 180 -14.21 4.08 -1.04
CA VAL A 180 -12.92 3.96 -1.70
C VAL A 180 -13.10 3.90 -3.22
N TRP A 181 -12.46 4.82 -3.92
CA TRP A 181 -12.46 4.83 -5.38
C TRP A 181 -11.77 3.60 -5.95
N TRP A 182 -12.33 3.06 -7.04
CA TRP A 182 -11.72 1.97 -7.77
C TRP A 182 -10.87 2.52 -8.92
N THR A 183 -9.70 1.91 -9.14
CA THR A 183 -9.00 2.08 -10.41
C THR A 183 -9.73 1.31 -11.48
N TYR A 184 -10.01 1.96 -12.59
CA TYR A 184 -10.60 1.31 -13.73
C TYR A 184 -9.55 0.84 -14.70
N GLY A 185 -9.76 -0.38 -15.11
CA GLY A 185 -9.53 -0.98 -16.41
C GLY A 185 -8.24 -0.76 -17.19
N ASN A 186 -7.53 0.30 -16.99
CA ASN A 186 -6.23 0.48 -17.62
C ASN A 186 -5.17 -0.48 -17.05
N HIS A 187 -5.49 -1.12 -15.92
CA HIS A 187 -4.66 -2.10 -15.24
C HIS A 187 -5.26 -3.51 -15.26
N VAL A 188 -6.12 -3.80 -16.23
CA VAL A 188 -6.65 -5.16 -16.44
C VAL A 188 -5.53 -6.13 -16.79
N GLU A 189 -4.48 -5.64 -17.43
CA GLU A 189 -3.30 -6.43 -17.71
C GLU A 189 -2.20 -6.09 -16.70
N GLU A 190 -1.75 -7.09 -16.00
CA GLU A 190 -0.59 -6.99 -15.14
C GLU A 190 0.64 -6.58 -15.95
N LEU A 191 1.25 -5.44 -15.61
CA LEU A 191 2.40 -4.88 -16.35
C LEU A 191 3.71 -5.65 -16.11
N THR A 192 3.76 -6.52 -15.12
CA THR A 192 4.90 -7.42 -14.90
C THR A 192 5.07 -8.34 -16.09
N SER A 193 6.30 -8.48 -16.61
CA SER A 193 6.61 -9.34 -17.75
C SER A 193 6.21 -10.80 -17.50
N GLU A 194 5.92 -11.54 -18.55
CA GLU A 194 5.55 -12.96 -18.43
C GLU A 194 6.62 -13.80 -17.73
N GLU A 195 7.88 -13.48 -17.95
CA GLU A 195 9.02 -14.16 -17.30
C GLU A 195 8.98 -13.94 -15.79
N ASN A 196 8.81 -12.69 -15.34
CA ASN A 196 8.80 -12.33 -13.93
C ASN A 196 7.52 -12.79 -13.23
N ARG A 197 6.38 -12.79 -13.91
CA ARG A 197 5.16 -13.46 -13.42
C ARG A 197 5.39 -14.94 -13.14
N LYS A 198 6.04 -15.66 -14.03
CA LYS A 198 6.37 -17.09 -13.83
C LYS A 198 7.31 -17.29 -12.64
N LYS A 199 8.30 -16.41 -12.44
CA LYS A 199 9.18 -16.46 -11.26
C LYS A 199 8.39 -16.26 -9.97
N ARG A 200 7.55 -15.23 -9.90
CA ARG A 200 6.67 -14.96 -8.76
C ARG A 200 5.79 -16.18 -8.44
N ASP A 201 5.07 -16.66 -9.44
CA ASP A 201 4.11 -17.76 -9.26
C ASP A 201 4.81 -19.06 -8.84
N ALA A 202 6.04 -19.30 -9.30
CA ALA A 202 6.86 -20.44 -8.88
C ALA A 202 7.24 -20.34 -7.39
N VAL A 203 7.67 -19.16 -6.92
CA VAL A 203 8.00 -18.92 -5.51
C VAL A 203 6.77 -19.07 -4.62
N ILE A 204 5.64 -18.48 -5.00
CA ILE A 204 4.38 -18.60 -4.25
C ILE A 204 3.97 -20.07 -4.16
N LYS A 205 4.02 -20.81 -5.26
CA LYS A 205 3.66 -22.23 -5.30
C LYS A 205 4.57 -23.10 -4.44
N GLU A 206 5.87 -22.81 -4.41
CA GLU A 206 6.83 -23.50 -3.54
C GLU A 206 6.46 -23.27 -2.07
N LEU A 207 6.19 -22.03 -1.67
CA LEU A 207 5.81 -21.69 -0.30
C LEU A 207 4.43 -22.24 0.09
N GLU A 208 3.48 -22.34 -0.84
CA GLU A 208 2.23 -23.08 -0.66
C GLU A 208 2.50 -24.56 -0.34
N GLY A 209 3.40 -25.17 -1.08
CA GLY A 209 3.82 -26.56 -0.83
C GLY A 209 4.45 -26.77 0.55
N LEU A 210 5.09 -25.75 1.10
CA LEU A 210 5.66 -25.72 2.45
C LEU A 210 4.65 -25.29 3.53
N GLY A 211 3.46 -24.88 3.14
CA GLY A 211 2.42 -24.38 4.03
C GLY A 211 2.71 -22.97 4.60
N GLN A 212 3.52 -22.18 3.91
CA GLN A 212 3.96 -20.83 4.31
C GLN A 212 3.29 -19.70 3.53
N ALA A 213 2.55 -19.99 2.46
CA ALA A 213 1.79 -19.03 1.66
C ALA A 213 0.42 -19.60 1.22
#